data_e5f256a17ea707defe65361ced467fbf
#
_entry.id   e5f256a17ea707defe65361ced467fbf
#
_cell.length_a   1.000
_cell.length_b   1.000
_cell.length_c   1.000
_cell.angle_alpha   90.00
_cell.angle_beta   90.00
_cell.angle_gamma   90.00
#
_symmetry.space_group_name_H-M   'P 1'
#
loop_
_entity.id
_entity.type
_entity.pdbx_description
1 polymer ?
#
loop_
_entity_poly.entity_id
_entity_poly.type
_entity_poly.pdbx_seq_one_letter_code
_entity_poly.pdbx_strand_id
1 'polypeptide(L)'
;MSRVALVTGGTRGIGRAASIALKNKGYRVAANYGGNDAAAQQFQSETGIPVFKWDVGDFDACENGVAQVTKELGPVDILVNNAGITRDAMLHRMTKEQWNDVIRTDLDSAFNMCRPVIEGMRQRGFGRIINVSSINGRKGQMGQTN
;
A
#
# COMPACT_ATOMS: atom_id res chain seq x y z
N MET A 1 -6.62 -21.16 10.35
CA MET A 1 -7.08 -19.77 10.35
C MET A 1 -6.85 -19.16 8.98
N SER A 2 -7.74 -18.27 8.53
CA SER A 2 -7.58 -17.57 7.25
C SER A 2 -6.39 -16.59 7.32
N ARG A 3 -5.56 -16.53 6.27
CA ARG A 3 -4.40 -15.64 6.17
C ARG A 3 -4.81 -14.18 6.09
N VAL A 4 -3.95 -13.29 6.56
CA VAL A 4 -4.16 -11.84 6.52
C VAL A 4 -3.45 -11.21 5.33
N ALA A 5 -4.18 -10.42 4.56
CA ALA A 5 -3.67 -9.63 3.46
C ALA A 5 -3.77 -8.13 3.78
N LEU A 6 -2.69 -7.39 3.61
CA LEU A 6 -2.64 -5.94 3.74
C LEU A 6 -2.42 -5.32 2.35
N VAL A 7 -3.30 -4.40 1.96
CA VAL A 7 -3.23 -3.69 0.66
C VAL A 7 -3.04 -2.21 0.91
N THR A 8 -1.91 -1.65 0.49
CA THR A 8 -1.68 -0.20 0.57
C THR A 8 -2.42 0.54 -0.55
N GLY A 9 -3.00 1.71 -0.25
CA GLY A 9 -3.91 2.36 -1.19
C GLY A 9 -5.13 1.50 -1.53
N GLY A 10 -5.59 0.66 -0.57
CA GLY A 10 -6.55 -0.42 -0.77
C GLY A 10 -8.01 0.00 -0.92
N THR A 11 -8.32 1.29 -0.79
CA THR A 11 -9.71 1.79 -0.74
C THR A 11 -10.25 2.30 -2.09
N ARG A 12 -9.40 2.45 -3.10
CA ARG A 12 -9.78 2.95 -4.43
C ARG A 12 -8.99 2.29 -5.55
N GLY A 13 -9.45 2.44 -6.79
CA GLY A 13 -8.74 2.00 -8.01
C GLY A 13 -8.32 0.53 -7.97
N ILE A 14 -7.08 0.27 -8.36
CA ILE A 14 -6.48 -1.08 -8.42
C ILE A 14 -6.44 -1.70 -7.02
N GLY A 15 -6.05 -0.92 -5.99
CA GLY A 15 -6.00 -1.40 -4.61
C GLY A 15 -7.36 -1.86 -4.10
N ARG A 16 -8.45 -1.12 -4.42
CA ARG A 16 -9.83 -1.54 -4.09
C ARG A 16 -10.18 -2.88 -4.73
N ALA A 17 -9.90 -3.02 -6.02
CA ALA A 17 -10.17 -4.27 -6.73
C ALA A 17 -9.38 -5.45 -6.15
N ALA A 18 -8.09 -5.25 -5.82
CA ALA A 18 -7.25 -6.24 -5.16
C ALA A 18 -7.79 -6.62 -3.77
N SER A 19 -8.19 -5.64 -2.96
CA SER A 19 -8.76 -5.86 -1.63
C SER A 19 -10.02 -6.74 -1.70
N ILE A 20 -10.94 -6.41 -2.62
CA ILE A 20 -12.18 -7.17 -2.83
C ILE A 20 -11.87 -8.59 -3.35
N ALA A 21 -10.97 -8.73 -4.31
CA ALA A 21 -10.59 -10.02 -4.87
C ALA A 21 -9.99 -10.94 -3.80
N LEU A 22 -9.12 -10.42 -2.94
CA LEU A 22 -8.53 -11.18 -1.82
C LEU A 22 -9.60 -11.58 -0.81
N LYS A 23 -10.53 -10.69 -0.45
CA LYS A 23 -11.65 -11.01 0.44
C LYS A 23 -12.51 -12.12 -0.15
N ASN A 24 -12.86 -12.05 -1.43
CA ASN A 24 -13.66 -13.08 -2.11
C ASN A 24 -12.96 -14.45 -2.19
N LYS A 25 -11.63 -14.47 -2.07
CA LYS A 25 -10.84 -15.71 -1.94
C LYS A 25 -10.72 -16.22 -0.49
N GLY A 26 -11.41 -15.59 0.45
CA GLY A 26 -11.46 -16.00 1.85
C GLY A 26 -10.32 -15.49 2.72
N TYR A 27 -9.51 -14.54 2.25
CA TYR A 27 -8.51 -13.88 3.09
C TYR A 27 -9.16 -12.84 4.02
N ARG A 28 -8.57 -12.62 5.19
CA ARG A 28 -8.86 -11.44 6.02
C ARG A 28 -8.06 -10.29 5.46
N VAL A 29 -8.73 -9.21 5.06
CA VAL A 29 -8.10 -8.11 4.35
C VAL A 29 -8.11 -6.85 5.20
N ALA A 30 -6.97 -6.16 5.27
CA ALA A 30 -6.82 -4.79 5.75
C ALA A 30 -6.54 -3.89 4.55
N ALA A 31 -7.24 -2.77 4.44
CA ALA A 31 -6.99 -1.76 3.42
C ALA A 31 -6.40 -0.50 4.04
N ASN A 32 -5.14 -0.18 3.71
CA ASN A 32 -4.53 1.08 4.10
C ASN A 32 -4.95 2.21 3.15
N TYR A 33 -5.04 3.43 3.68
CA TYR A 33 -5.23 4.66 2.91
C TYR A 33 -4.48 5.84 3.56
N GLY A 34 -4.15 6.87 2.76
CA GLY A 34 -3.37 8.02 3.23
C GLY A 34 -4.22 9.20 3.72
N GLY A 35 -5.27 9.60 3.01
CA GLY A 35 -5.89 10.89 3.31
C GLY A 35 -7.38 11.08 2.97
N ASN A 36 -8.00 10.23 2.16
CA ASN A 36 -9.41 10.40 1.80
C ASN A 36 -10.31 9.60 2.74
N ASP A 37 -10.67 10.20 3.89
CA ASP A 37 -11.48 9.57 4.93
C ASP A 37 -12.88 9.19 4.42
N ALA A 38 -13.51 10.05 3.64
CA ALA A 38 -14.86 9.79 3.11
C ALA A 38 -14.87 8.55 2.18
N ALA A 39 -13.91 8.48 1.25
CA ALA A 39 -13.79 7.32 0.36
C ALA A 39 -13.44 6.02 1.12
N ALA A 40 -12.64 6.12 2.17
CA ALA A 40 -12.30 4.98 3.01
C ALA A 40 -13.50 4.47 3.80
N GLN A 41 -14.30 5.35 4.40
CA GLN A 41 -15.52 5.01 5.11
C GLN A 41 -16.57 4.38 4.18
N GLN A 42 -16.75 4.95 2.99
CA GLN A 42 -17.63 4.39 1.98
C GLN A 42 -17.17 2.98 1.59
N PHE A 43 -15.89 2.79 1.29
CA PHE A 43 -15.32 1.48 0.96
C PHE A 43 -15.55 0.46 2.08
N GLN A 44 -15.33 0.85 3.34
CA GLN A 44 -15.57 -0.02 4.49
C GLN A 44 -17.04 -0.41 4.61
N SER A 45 -17.96 0.55 4.45
CA SER A 45 -19.41 0.28 4.53
C SER A 45 -19.91 -0.65 3.41
N GLU A 46 -19.40 -0.49 2.20
CA GLU A 46 -19.77 -1.31 1.04
C GLU A 46 -19.19 -2.73 1.10
N THR A 47 -17.98 -2.87 1.63
CA THR A 47 -17.24 -4.12 1.52
C THR A 47 -17.09 -4.87 2.84
N GLY A 48 -17.27 -4.19 3.97
CA GLY A 48 -16.95 -4.73 5.30
C GLY A 48 -15.45 -5.01 5.52
N ILE A 49 -14.56 -4.48 4.66
CA ILE A 49 -13.12 -4.59 4.83
C ILE A 49 -12.67 -3.46 5.75
N PRO A 50 -11.99 -3.75 6.88
CA PRO A 50 -11.48 -2.72 7.77
C PRO A 50 -10.43 -1.84 7.08
N VAL A 51 -10.50 -0.54 7.37
CA VAL A 51 -9.61 0.47 6.79
C VAL A 51 -8.70 1.06 7.87
N PHE A 52 -7.47 1.33 7.49
CA PHE A 52 -6.43 1.84 8.38
C PHE A 52 -5.73 3.03 7.73
N LYS A 53 -5.58 4.12 8.49
CA LYS A 53 -5.02 5.36 7.98
C LYS A 53 -3.57 5.54 8.41
N TRP A 54 -2.66 5.59 7.45
CA TRP A 54 -1.29 6.10 7.62
C TRP A 54 -0.64 6.43 6.28
N ASP A 55 0.37 7.30 6.29
CA ASP A 55 1.21 7.62 5.13
C ASP A 55 2.27 6.53 4.95
N VAL A 56 2.24 5.85 3.82
CA VAL A 56 3.23 4.79 3.50
C VAL A 56 4.64 5.34 3.26
N GLY A 57 4.77 6.63 3.01
CA GLY A 57 6.06 7.31 2.91
C GLY A 57 6.71 7.61 4.26
N ASP A 58 6.03 7.37 5.38
CA ASP A 58 6.54 7.54 6.74
C ASP A 58 6.81 6.19 7.37
N PHE A 59 8.08 5.92 7.70
CA PHE A 59 8.53 4.64 8.23
C PHE A 59 7.88 4.30 9.56
N ASP A 60 7.87 5.24 10.51
CA ASP A 60 7.32 5.01 11.85
C ASP A 60 5.80 4.81 11.78
N ALA A 61 5.11 5.55 10.90
CA ALA A 61 3.69 5.35 10.66
C ALA A 61 3.40 3.96 10.06
N CYS A 62 4.26 3.45 9.20
CA CYS A 62 4.14 2.08 8.67
C CYS A 62 4.33 1.00 9.75
N GLU A 63 5.34 1.13 10.62
CA GLU A 63 5.53 0.20 11.74
C GLU A 63 4.31 0.17 12.66
N ASN A 64 3.81 1.35 13.06
CA ASN A 64 2.63 1.48 13.92
C ASN A 64 1.37 0.93 13.24
N GLY A 65 1.17 1.24 11.94
CA GLY A 65 0.03 0.76 11.17
C GLY A 65 0.01 -0.75 11.01
N VAL A 66 1.15 -1.36 10.71
CA VAL A 66 1.28 -2.83 10.63
C VAL A 66 1.06 -3.48 11.99
N ALA A 67 1.54 -2.86 13.08
CA ALA A 67 1.28 -3.36 14.44
C ALA A 67 -0.22 -3.31 14.77
N GLN A 68 -0.93 -2.24 14.38
CA GLN A 68 -2.38 -2.15 14.55
C GLN A 68 -3.11 -3.22 13.76
N VAL A 69 -2.79 -3.43 12.47
CA VAL A 69 -3.37 -4.50 11.65
C VAL A 69 -3.12 -5.87 12.29
N THR A 70 -1.89 -6.09 12.77
CA THR A 70 -1.51 -7.37 13.40
C THR A 70 -2.32 -7.63 14.68
N LYS A 71 -2.57 -6.59 15.48
CA LYS A 71 -3.39 -6.69 16.69
C LYS A 71 -4.84 -7.03 16.39
N GLU A 72 -5.40 -6.44 15.33
CA GLU A 72 -6.83 -6.58 15.01
C GLU A 72 -7.15 -7.82 14.15
N LEU A 73 -6.28 -8.10 13.17
CA LEU A 73 -6.51 -9.15 12.18
C LEU A 73 -5.52 -10.31 12.28
N GLY A 74 -4.46 -10.18 13.06
CA GLY A 74 -3.37 -11.15 13.11
C GLY A 74 -2.22 -10.81 12.16
N PRO A 75 -1.15 -11.62 12.18
CA PRO A 75 0.07 -11.34 11.44
C PRO A 75 -0.17 -11.28 9.94
N VAL A 76 0.44 -10.29 9.29
CA VAL A 76 0.34 -10.10 7.84
C VAL A 76 1.08 -11.22 7.11
N ASP A 77 0.39 -11.94 6.27
CA ASP A 77 0.92 -13.03 5.44
C ASP A 77 1.09 -12.61 3.97
N ILE A 78 0.29 -11.66 3.52
CA ILE A 78 0.32 -11.13 2.16
C ILE A 78 0.35 -9.61 2.24
N LEU A 79 1.36 -9.00 1.62
CA LEU A 79 1.48 -7.55 1.47
C LEU A 79 1.35 -7.19 -0.01
N VAL A 80 0.45 -6.26 -0.33
CA VAL A 80 0.32 -5.66 -1.65
C VAL A 80 0.71 -4.20 -1.55
N ASN A 81 1.92 -3.86 -1.99
CA ASN A 81 2.41 -2.50 -2.17
C ASN A 81 1.81 -1.93 -3.45
N ASN A 82 0.71 -1.18 -3.30
CA ASN A 82 -0.04 -0.60 -4.40
C ASN A 82 -0.20 0.92 -4.27
N ALA A 83 -0.02 1.49 -3.08
CA ALA A 83 -0.06 2.94 -2.92
C ALA A 83 0.96 3.61 -3.82
N GLY A 84 0.55 4.67 -4.49
CA GLY A 84 1.41 5.45 -5.38
C GLY A 84 0.74 6.75 -5.77
N ILE A 85 1.55 7.71 -6.21
CA ILE A 85 1.13 9.02 -6.67
C ILE A 85 1.87 9.40 -7.95
N THR A 86 1.39 10.42 -8.62
CA THR A 86 2.10 11.08 -9.71
C THR A 86 2.26 12.57 -9.41
N ARG A 87 3.39 13.15 -9.84
CA ARG A 87 3.68 14.59 -9.79
C ARG A 87 4.35 14.98 -11.10
N ASP A 88 3.56 14.97 -12.16
CA ASP A 88 4.05 15.12 -13.52
C ASP A 88 4.60 16.53 -13.75
N ALA A 89 5.84 16.60 -14.25
CA ALA A 89 6.49 17.82 -14.73
C ALA A 89 7.63 17.48 -15.68
N MET A 90 7.89 18.35 -16.65
CA MET A 90 9.11 18.24 -17.47
C MET A 90 10.33 18.39 -16.56
N LEU A 91 11.37 17.58 -16.74
CA LEU A 91 12.55 17.54 -15.84
C LEU A 91 13.12 18.94 -15.51
N HIS A 92 13.23 19.83 -16.51
CA HIS A 92 13.75 21.19 -16.32
C HIS A 92 12.81 22.13 -15.52
N ARG A 93 11.59 21.69 -15.21
CA ARG A 93 10.59 22.42 -14.41
C ARG A 93 10.17 21.66 -13.16
N MET A 94 10.60 20.39 -13.03
CA MET A 94 10.27 19.56 -11.88
C MET A 94 10.90 20.13 -10.62
N THR A 95 10.07 20.35 -9.59
CA THR A 95 10.58 20.81 -8.30
C THR A 95 11.15 19.65 -7.48
N LYS A 96 11.97 19.99 -6.49
CA LYS A 96 12.51 18.97 -5.57
C LYS A 96 11.40 18.29 -4.76
N GLU A 97 10.35 19.03 -4.45
CA GLU A 97 9.16 18.50 -3.74
C GLU A 97 8.43 17.48 -4.61
N GLN A 98 8.19 17.78 -5.89
CA GLN A 98 7.55 16.84 -6.82
C GLN A 98 8.35 15.53 -6.96
N TRP A 99 9.67 15.64 -7.05
CA TRP A 99 10.58 14.49 -7.05
C TRP A 99 10.48 13.70 -5.75
N ASN A 100 10.68 14.38 -4.62
CA ASN A 100 10.69 13.71 -3.30
C ASN A 100 9.36 13.07 -2.98
N ASP A 101 8.23 13.70 -3.30
CA ASP A 101 6.89 13.14 -3.06
C ASP A 101 6.73 11.77 -3.72
N VAL A 102 7.11 11.66 -5.00
CA VAL A 102 6.99 10.40 -5.74
C VAL A 102 7.96 9.36 -5.21
N ILE A 103 9.26 9.69 -5.06
CA ILE A 103 10.25 8.73 -4.53
C ILE A 103 9.83 8.21 -3.16
N ARG A 104 9.40 9.09 -2.26
CA ARG A 104 8.97 8.72 -0.91
C ARG A 104 7.73 7.81 -0.93
N THR A 105 6.75 8.11 -1.79
CA THR A 105 5.48 7.38 -1.80
C THR A 105 5.55 6.11 -2.63
N ASP A 106 6.25 6.11 -3.77
CA ASP A 106 6.24 4.99 -4.72
C ASP A 106 7.42 4.02 -4.54
N LEU A 107 8.56 4.52 -4.02
CA LEU A 107 9.77 3.70 -3.84
C LEU A 107 10.06 3.40 -2.36
N ASP A 108 10.25 4.43 -1.52
CA ASP A 108 10.59 4.24 -0.12
C ASP A 108 9.49 3.49 0.63
N SER A 109 8.24 3.69 0.25
CA SER A 109 7.10 2.96 0.80
C SER A 109 7.22 1.44 0.68
N ALA A 110 7.85 0.93 -0.37
CA ALA A 110 8.08 -0.51 -0.54
C ALA A 110 8.98 -1.04 0.58
N PHE A 111 10.06 -0.33 0.92
CA PHE A 111 10.89 -0.66 2.07
C PHE A 111 10.13 -0.49 3.38
N ASN A 112 9.48 0.67 3.58
CA ASN A 112 8.75 0.99 4.81
C ASN A 112 7.69 -0.05 5.17
N MET A 113 7.00 -0.59 4.18
CA MET A 113 5.97 -1.60 4.37
C MET A 113 6.53 -3.03 4.48
N CYS A 114 7.59 -3.35 3.73
CA CYS A 114 8.21 -4.68 3.78
C CYS A 114 8.91 -4.92 5.11
N ARG A 115 9.60 -3.91 5.65
CA ARG A 115 10.43 -4.05 6.86
C ARG A 115 9.66 -4.58 8.08
N PRO A 116 8.48 -4.05 8.43
CA PRO A 116 7.73 -4.53 9.61
C PRO A 116 7.07 -5.91 9.44
N VAL A 117 6.91 -6.42 8.21
CA VAL A 117 6.24 -7.71 7.98
C VAL A 117 7.20 -8.87 7.69
N ILE A 118 8.38 -8.58 7.12
CA ILE A 118 9.26 -9.61 6.55
C ILE A 118 9.78 -10.60 7.58
N GLU A 119 10.14 -10.15 8.78
CA GLU A 119 10.67 -11.03 9.83
C GLU A 119 9.60 -12.03 10.30
N GLY A 120 8.38 -11.57 10.51
CA GLY A 120 7.26 -12.45 10.87
C GLY A 120 6.93 -13.46 9.77
N MET A 121 6.98 -13.05 8.50
CA MET A 121 6.80 -13.95 7.35
C MET A 121 7.90 -15.02 7.32
N ARG A 122 9.16 -14.62 7.55
CA ARG A 122 10.32 -15.52 7.60
C ARG A 122 10.18 -16.58 8.72
N GLN A 123 9.84 -16.14 9.92
CA GLN A 123 9.65 -17.02 11.08
C GLN A 123 8.53 -18.04 10.90
N ARG A 124 7.43 -17.64 10.24
CA ARG A 124 6.31 -18.53 9.94
C ARG A 124 6.52 -19.42 8.70
N GLY A 125 7.62 -19.25 7.97
CA GLY A 125 7.90 -19.98 6.73
C GLY A 125 6.91 -19.67 5.59
N PHE A 126 6.17 -18.56 5.69
CA PHE A 126 5.22 -18.12 4.67
C PHE A 126 5.12 -16.61 4.60
N GLY A 127 5.15 -16.07 3.38
CA GLY A 127 4.87 -14.68 3.05
C GLY A 127 4.71 -14.49 1.54
N ARG A 128 3.94 -13.49 1.14
CA ARG A 128 3.86 -13.02 -0.25
C ARG A 128 3.92 -11.50 -0.25
N ILE A 129 4.84 -10.96 -1.00
CA ILE A 129 4.97 -9.53 -1.25
C ILE A 129 4.74 -9.28 -2.72
N ILE A 130 3.78 -8.41 -3.04
CA ILE A 130 3.39 -8.06 -4.40
C ILE A 130 3.59 -6.55 -4.54
N ASN A 131 4.50 -6.15 -5.43
CA ASN A 131 4.72 -4.75 -5.76
C ASN A 131 4.00 -4.41 -7.06
N VAL A 132 3.05 -3.48 -6.99
CA VAL A 132 2.34 -2.97 -8.16
C VAL A 132 3.19 -1.86 -8.77
N SER A 133 3.70 -2.11 -9.97
CA SER A 133 4.51 -1.17 -10.74
C SER A 133 3.73 -0.63 -11.95
N SER A 134 4.39 0.08 -12.84
CA SER A 134 3.78 0.68 -14.02
C SER A 134 4.55 0.35 -15.29
N ILE A 135 3.82 0.20 -16.39
CA ILE A 135 4.42 0.15 -17.73
C ILE A 135 5.20 1.43 -18.05
N ASN A 136 4.84 2.56 -17.44
CA ASN A 136 5.54 3.83 -17.63
C ASN A 136 6.98 3.79 -17.09
N GLY A 137 7.26 3.01 -16.05
CA GLY A 137 8.62 2.76 -15.56
C GLY A 137 9.51 1.99 -16.54
N ARG A 138 8.92 1.26 -17.50
CA ARG A 138 9.64 0.50 -18.53
C ARG A 138 9.77 1.23 -19.87
N LYS A 139 8.68 1.85 -20.35
CA LYS A 139 8.67 2.55 -21.64
C LYS A 139 9.07 4.02 -21.55
N GLY A 140 9.08 4.59 -20.35
CA GLY A 140 9.15 6.02 -20.13
C GLY A 140 7.82 6.72 -20.42
N GLN A 141 7.57 7.83 -19.73
CA GLN A 141 6.40 8.68 -19.93
C GLN A 141 6.83 10.14 -19.79
N MET A 142 6.41 10.96 -20.77
CA MET A 142 6.69 12.39 -20.73
C MET A 142 6.19 13.02 -19.43
N GLY A 143 7.03 13.78 -18.75
CA GLY A 143 6.70 14.42 -17.48
C GLY A 143 6.79 13.52 -16.24
N GLN A 144 7.16 12.25 -16.37
CA GLN A 144 7.26 11.28 -15.26
C GLN A 144 8.72 10.78 -15.12
N THR A 145 9.66 11.71 -14.95
CA THR A 145 11.07 11.38 -14.73
C THR A 145 11.29 10.84 -13.30
N ASN A 146 10.48 11.30 -12.37
CA ASN A 146 10.41 10.82 -11.00
C ASN A 146 9.68 9.48 -10.92
#